data_671b04a0df895487446c519033680137
#
_entry.id   671b04a0df895487446c519033680137
#
_cell.length_a   1.000
_cell.length_b   1.000
_cell.length_c   1.000
_cell.angle_alpha   90.00
_cell.angle_beta   90.00
_cell.angle_gamma   90.00
#
_symmetry.space_group_name_H-M   'P 1'
#
loop_
_entity.id
_entity.type
_entity.pdbx_description
1 polymer ?
#
loop_
_entity_poly.entity_id
_entity_poly.type
_entity_poly.pdbx_seq_one_letter_code
_entity_poly.pdbx_strand_id
1 'polypeptide(L)'
;MMQGKTMVLILGAVAFSVAGQLFLKSGAHALAGLGRVEFLLAAARERHVLSGLVAWGASTVCWLYVLRVEPLSRAYVLTSLTYVLIPLASVYLFGERVRLLHAVGTVLIIIGVACVVAGN
;
A
#
# COMPACT_ATOMS: atom_id res chain seq x y z
N MET A 1 -2.53 -5.06 -24.16
CA MET A 1 -1.83 -5.76 -23.07
C MET A 1 -0.77 -4.85 -22.47
N MET A 2 -0.57 -4.97 -21.16
CA MET A 2 0.36 -4.10 -20.45
C MET A 2 1.80 -4.44 -20.79
N GLN A 3 2.63 -3.41 -21.01
CA GLN A 3 4.05 -3.63 -21.27
C GLN A 3 4.78 -4.07 -19.99
N GLY A 4 5.88 -4.80 -20.16
CA GLY A 4 6.69 -5.24 -19.02
C GLY A 4 7.19 -4.11 -18.13
N LYS A 5 7.59 -2.98 -18.75
CA LYS A 5 8.03 -1.79 -18.03
C LYS A 5 6.93 -1.24 -17.12
N THR A 6 5.70 -1.20 -17.65
CA THR A 6 4.55 -0.71 -16.87
C THR A 6 4.26 -1.63 -15.69
N MET A 7 4.34 -2.94 -15.91
CA MET A 7 4.15 -3.92 -14.85
C MET A 7 5.18 -3.74 -13.74
N VAL A 8 6.45 -3.54 -14.09
CA VAL A 8 7.52 -3.29 -13.12
C VAL A 8 7.25 -2.01 -12.32
N LEU A 9 6.80 -0.95 -13.00
CA LEU A 9 6.46 0.31 -12.34
C LEU A 9 5.29 0.15 -11.37
N ILE A 10 4.26 -0.61 -11.75
CA ILE A 10 3.12 -0.88 -10.87
C ILE A 10 3.57 -1.66 -9.66
N LEU A 11 4.37 -2.71 -9.86
CA LEU A 11 4.90 -3.50 -8.75
C LEU A 11 5.78 -2.65 -7.84
N GLY A 12 6.59 -1.76 -8.41
CA GLY A 12 7.38 -0.81 -7.64
C GLY A 12 6.52 0.14 -6.82
N ALA A 13 5.47 0.70 -7.44
CA ALA A 13 4.54 1.58 -6.74
C ALA A 13 3.85 0.86 -5.59
N VAL A 14 3.40 -0.38 -5.81
CA VAL A 14 2.78 -1.20 -4.78
C VAL A 14 3.78 -1.50 -3.66
N ALA A 15 4.99 -1.90 -4.00
CA ALA A 15 6.02 -2.24 -3.01
C ALA A 15 6.36 -1.05 -2.13
N PHE A 16 6.59 0.12 -2.72
CA PHE A 16 6.88 1.34 -1.97
C PHE A 16 5.69 1.79 -1.14
N SER A 17 4.48 1.65 -1.68
CA SER A 17 3.25 1.99 -0.94
C SER A 17 3.08 1.09 0.28
N VAL A 18 3.27 -0.21 0.13
CA VAL A 18 3.19 -1.16 1.25
C VAL A 18 4.25 -0.84 2.29
N ALA A 19 5.50 -0.63 1.86
CA ALA A 19 6.58 -0.26 2.76
C ALA A 19 6.26 1.03 3.52
N GLY A 20 5.74 2.04 2.80
CA GLY A 20 5.33 3.31 3.40
C GLY A 20 4.26 3.11 4.46
N GLN A 21 3.24 2.30 4.18
CA GLN A 21 2.17 2.02 5.13
C GLN A 21 2.69 1.31 6.37
N LEU A 22 3.61 0.36 6.20
CA LEU A 22 4.20 -0.37 7.33
C LEU A 22 5.04 0.56 8.22
N PHE A 23 5.84 1.45 7.62
CA PHE A 23 6.59 2.44 8.37
C PHE A 23 5.69 3.41 9.11
N LEU A 24 4.62 3.89 8.45
CA LEU A 24 3.67 4.80 9.08
C LEU A 24 2.96 4.12 10.25
N LYS A 25 2.58 2.85 10.09
CA LYS A 25 1.96 2.07 11.17
C LYS A 25 2.91 1.92 12.34
N SER A 26 4.18 1.60 12.09
CA SER A 26 5.20 1.46 13.13
C SER A 26 5.40 2.77 13.88
N GLY A 27 5.46 3.90 13.15
CA GLY A 27 5.59 5.21 13.76
C GLY A 27 4.37 5.60 14.58
N ALA A 28 3.17 5.36 14.03
CA ALA A 28 1.94 5.66 14.74
C ALA A 28 1.81 4.83 16.02
N HIS A 29 2.20 3.56 15.96
CA HIS A 29 2.16 2.68 17.11
C HIS A 29 3.09 3.17 18.22
N ALA A 30 4.29 3.63 17.87
CA ALA A 30 5.26 4.18 18.82
C ALA A 30 4.75 5.44 19.51
N LEU A 31 3.85 6.20 18.89
CA LEU A 31 3.33 7.46 19.39
C LEU A 31 1.90 7.36 19.92
N ALA A 32 1.38 6.16 20.08
CA ALA A 32 -0.03 5.92 20.36
C ALA A 32 -0.54 6.54 21.69
N GLY A 33 0.36 6.76 22.66
CA GLY A 33 -0.02 7.31 23.95
C GLY A 33 -0.15 8.83 24.03
N LEU A 34 0.13 9.53 22.92
CA LEU A 34 0.18 10.99 22.92
C LEU A 34 -1.20 11.60 22.60
N GLY A 35 -1.42 12.83 23.06
CA GLY A 35 -2.59 13.63 22.70
C GLY A 35 -2.55 14.02 21.21
N ARG A 36 -3.65 14.57 20.70
CA ARG A 36 -3.79 14.86 19.25
C ARG A 36 -2.69 15.77 18.71
N VAL A 37 -2.46 16.92 19.36
CA VAL A 37 -1.47 17.89 18.88
C VAL A 37 -0.06 17.34 19.10
N GLU A 38 0.18 16.73 20.26
CA GLU A 38 1.48 16.13 20.59
C GLU A 38 1.82 15.01 19.61
N PHE A 39 0.84 14.19 19.23
CA PHE A 39 1.02 13.12 18.25
C PHE A 39 1.50 13.70 16.91
N LEU A 40 0.83 14.75 16.40
CA LEU A 40 1.19 15.35 15.11
C LEU A 40 2.59 15.97 15.15
N LEU A 41 2.91 16.67 16.23
CA LEU A 41 4.24 17.29 16.37
C LEU A 41 5.34 16.25 16.49
N ALA A 42 5.10 15.18 17.26
CA ALA A 42 6.05 14.09 17.40
C ALA A 42 6.20 13.28 16.11
N ALA A 43 5.10 13.08 15.37
CA ALA A 43 5.12 12.36 14.08
C ALA A 43 6.00 13.07 13.07
N ALA A 44 6.04 14.39 13.09
CA ALA A 44 6.88 15.17 12.17
C ALA A 44 8.38 14.92 12.38
N ARG A 45 8.77 14.37 13.51
CA ARG A 45 10.17 14.08 13.87
C ARG A 45 10.46 12.59 14.01
N GLU A 46 9.42 11.75 13.97
CA GLU A 46 9.59 10.32 14.18
C GLU A 46 10.19 9.68 12.92
N ARG A 47 11.27 8.91 13.09
CA ARG A 47 12.02 8.35 11.95
C ARG A 47 11.22 7.37 11.11
N HIS A 48 10.35 6.56 11.73
CA HIS A 48 9.52 5.61 10.98
C HIS A 48 8.48 6.34 10.13
N VAL A 49 7.89 7.41 10.69
CA VAL A 49 6.95 8.25 9.94
C VAL A 49 7.66 8.92 8.76
N LEU A 50 8.85 9.48 8.98
CA LEU A 50 9.61 10.12 7.92
C LEU A 50 10.01 9.11 6.84
N SER A 51 10.45 7.92 7.22
CA SER A 51 10.78 6.85 6.29
C SER A 51 9.56 6.43 5.48
N GLY A 52 8.40 6.33 6.13
CA GLY A 52 7.14 6.01 5.47
C GLY A 52 6.75 7.05 4.43
N LEU A 53 6.91 8.32 4.75
CA LEU A 53 6.61 9.41 3.82
C LEU A 53 7.56 9.40 2.62
N VAL A 54 8.84 9.10 2.83
CA VAL A 54 9.80 8.96 1.73
C VAL A 54 9.42 7.80 0.82
N ALA A 55 9.08 6.65 1.40
CA ALA A 55 8.64 5.48 0.63
C ALA A 55 7.37 5.79 -0.17
N TRP A 56 6.43 6.49 0.43
CA TRP A 56 5.19 6.91 -0.23
C TRP A 56 5.47 7.89 -1.37
N GLY A 57 6.42 8.82 -1.18
CA GLY A 57 6.86 9.72 -2.23
C GLY A 57 7.43 8.96 -3.42
N ALA A 58 8.26 7.95 -3.15
CA ALA A 58 8.81 7.08 -4.20
C ALA A 58 7.69 6.33 -4.93
N SER A 59 6.70 5.83 -4.19
CA SER A 59 5.51 5.19 -4.78
C SER A 59 4.78 6.15 -5.72
N THR A 60 4.60 7.39 -5.28
CA THR A 60 3.92 8.42 -6.09
C THR A 60 4.66 8.69 -7.39
N VAL A 61 5.98 8.75 -7.36
CA VAL A 61 6.78 8.94 -8.58
C VAL A 61 6.56 7.76 -9.54
N CYS A 62 6.63 6.54 -9.06
CA CYS A 62 6.34 5.35 -9.87
C CYS A 62 4.93 5.41 -10.46
N TRP A 63 3.96 5.83 -9.63
CA TRP A 63 2.56 5.94 -10.03
C TRP A 63 2.36 6.95 -11.14
N LEU A 64 3.05 8.10 -11.07
CA LEU A 64 2.96 9.10 -12.13
C LEU A 64 3.43 8.56 -13.47
N TYR A 65 4.49 7.77 -13.47
CA TYR A 65 4.97 7.12 -14.70
C TYR A 65 3.95 6.11 -15.24
N VAL A 66 3.29 5.36 -14.36
CA VAL A 66 2.23 4.43 -14.77
C VAL A 66 1.07 5.18 -15.41
N LEU A 67 0.64 6.29 -14.79
CA LEU A 67 -0.51 7.06 -15.29
C LEU A 67 -0.25 7.74 -16.63
N ARG A 68 1.00 7.87 -17.03
CA ARG A 68 1.33 8.41 -18.37
C ARG A 68 0.85 7.50 -19.50
N VAL A 69 0.83 6.20 -19.25
CA VAL A 69 0.60 5.21 -20.31
C VAL A 69 -0.62 4.32 -20.08
N GLU A 70 -1.09 4.22 -18.86
CA GLU A 70 -2.21 3.33 -18.52
C GLU A 70 -3.45 4.11 -18.09
N PRO A 71 -4.65 3.64 -18.46
CA PRO A 71 -5.88 4.22 -17.91
C PRO A 71 -5.91 4.11 -16.39
N LEU A 72 -6.46 5.12 -15.74
CA LEU A 72 -6.57 5.15 -14.29
C LEU A 72 -7.35 3.93 -13.75
N SER A 73 -8.42 3.55 -14.44
CA SER A 73 -9.25 2.42 -14.01
C SER A 73 -8.46 1.12 -13.93
N ARG A 74 -7.64 0.84 -14.95
CA ARG A 74 -6.82 -0.38 -14.97
C ARG A 74 -5.71 -0.32 -13.94
N ALA A 75 -4.98 0.79 -13.92
CA ALA A 75 -3.86 0.98 -13.00
C ALA A 75 -4.32 0.89 -11.54
N TYR A 76 -5.43 1.53 -11.24
CA TYR A 76 -5.96 1.57 -9.88
C TYR A 76 -6.40 0.18 -9.41
N VAL A 77 -7.04 -0.59 -10.29
CA VAL A 77 -7.44 -1.96 -9.92
C VAL A 77 -6.22 -2.83 -9.63
N LEU A 78 -5.15 -2.68 -10.40
CA LEU A 78 -3.92 -3.44 -10.16
C LEU A 78 -3.25 -3.05 -8.84
N THR A 79 -3.32 -1.78 -8.45
CA THR A 79 -2.79 -1.36 -7.15
C THR A 79 -3.63 -1.87 -5.99
N SER A 80 -4.84 -2.38 -6.25
CA SER A 80 -5.66 -2.98 -5.19
C SER A 80 -5.00 -4.21 -4.56
N LEU A 81 -3.92 -4.74 -5.15
CA LEU A 81 -3.09 -5.76 -4.53
C LEU A 81 -2.58 -5.32 -3.15
N THR A 82 -2.48 -4.02 -2.89
CA THR A 82 -2.13 -3.53 -1.56
C THR A 82 -3.12 -3.99 -0.50
N TYR A 83 -4.40 -4.18 -0.87
CA TYR A 83 -5.42 -4.68 0.06
C TYR A 83 -5.20 -6.13 0.46
N VAL A 84 -4.37 -6.86 -0.28
CA VAL A 84 -3.94 -8.22 0.07
C VAL A 84 -2.63 -8.18 0.84
N LEU A 85 -1.66 -7.41 0.34
CA LEU A 85 -0.30 -7.38 0.88
C LEU A 85 -0.24 -6.73 2.26
N ILE A 86 -0.96 -5.63 2.48
CA ILE A 86 -0.93 -4.93 3.76
C ILE A 86 -1.49 -5.79 4.89
N PRO A 87 -2.68 -6.42 4.76
CA PRO A 87 -3.16 -7.32 5.81
C PRO A 87 -2.22 -8.50 6.09
N LEU A 88 -1.63 -9.10 5.05
CA LEU A 88 -0.67 -10.18 5.24
C LEU A 88 0.54 -9.72 6.03
N ALA A 89 1.10 -8.57 5.65
CA ALA A 89 2.23 -8.00 6.37
C ALA A 89 1.87 -7.64 7.81
N SER A 90 0.67 -7.11 8.02
CA SER A 90 0.20 -6.75 9.36
C SER A 90 0.11 -7.96 10.28
N VAL A 91 -0.37 -9.09 9.75
CA VAL A 91 -0.46 -10.33 10.51
C VAL A 91 0.95 -10.79 10.94
N TYR A 92 1.90 -10.78 10.00
CA TYR A 92 3.26 -11.27 10.27
C TYR A 92 4.09 -10.31 11.12
N LEU A 93 3.98 -8.99 10.86
CA LEU A 93 4.86 -8.01 11.50
C LEU A 93 4.29 -7.46 12.81
N PHE A 94 2.96 -7.29 12.89
CA PHE A 94 2.31 -6.68 14.06
C PHE A 94 1.46 -7.67 14.85
N GLY A 95 1.35 -8.92 14.39
CA GLY A 95 0.56 -9.93 15.08
C GLY A 95 -0.94 -9.66 15.06
N GLU A 96 -1.42 -8.86 14.12
CA GLU A 96 -2.84 -8.56 14.00
C GLU A 96 -3.62 -9.82 13.57
N ARG A 97 -4.88 -9.91 14.03
CA ARG A 97 -5.75 -11.01 13.68
C ARG A 97 -6.65 -10.63 12.52
N VAL A 98 -6.83 -11.56 11.60
CA VAL A 98 -7.72 -11.40 10.44
C VAL A 98 -8.96 -12.28 10.66
N ARG A 99 -10.13 -11.66 10.60
CA ARG A 99 -11.40 -12.40 10.72
C ARG A 99 -11.71 -13.10 9.42
N LEU A 100 -12.52 -14.17 9.51
CA LEU A 100 -12.94 -14.94 8.34
C LEU A 100 -13.56 -14.06 7.25
N LEU A 101 -14.40 -13.12 7.65
CA LEU A 101 -15.05 -12.20 6.70
C LEU A 101 -14.04 -11.34 5.96
N HIS A 102 -12.98 -10.89 6.64
CA HIS A 102 -11.89 -10.15 6.01
C HIS A 102 -11.16 -11.04 4.98
N ALA A 103 -10.89 -12.29 5.35
CA ALA A 103 -10.23 -13.22 4.43
C ALA A 103 -11.09 -13.48 3.19
N VAL A 104 -12.42 -13.61 3.34
CA VAL A 104 -13.35 -13.76 2.22
C VAL A 104 -13.28 -12.52 1.31
N GLY A 105 -13.32 -11.31 1.88
CA GLY A 105 -13.20 -10.08 1.11
C GLY A 105 -11.90 -10.00 0.35
N THR A 106 -10.79 -10.42 0.96
CA THR A 106 -9.47 -10.43 0.33
C THR A 106 -9.45 -11.37 -0.88
N VAL A 107 -10.03 -12.55 -0.74
CA VAL A 107 -10.14 -13.51 -1.85
C VAL A 107 -10.97 -12.92 -2.99
N LEU A 108 -12.07 -12.24 -2.68
CA LEU A 108 -12.89 -11.57 -3.70
C LEU A 108 -12.11 -10.48 -4.45
N ILE A 109 -11.26 -9.74 -3.75
CA ILE A 109 -10.40 -8.73 -4.39
C ILE A 109 -9.44 -9.41 -5.36
N ILE A 110 -8.81 -10.49 -4.96
CA ILE A 110 -7.88 -11.25 -5.82
C ILE A 110 -8.60 -11.72 -7.09
N ILE A 111 -9.79 -12.28 -6.93
CA ILE A 111 -10.60 -12.74 -8.07
C ILE A 111 -10.93 -11.56 -8.99
N GLY A 112 -11.34 -10.43 -8.42
CA GLY A 112 -11.66 -9.22 -9.18
C GLY A 112 -10.47 -8.72 -9.98
N VAL A 113 -9.29 -8.67 -9.38
CA VAL A 113 -8.05 -8.27 -10.07
C VAL A 113 -7.75 -9.22 -11.23
N ALA A 114 -7.87 -10.53 -10.98
CA ALA A 114 -7.64 -11.52 -12.03
C ALA A 114 -8.59 -11.34 -13.20
N CYS A 115 -9.86 -11.04 -12.93
CA CYS A 115 -10.86 -10.77 -13.98
C CYS A 115 -10.49 -9.53 -14.81
N VAL A 116 -10.05 -8.47 -14.16
CA VAL A 116 -9.65 -7.24 -14.87
C VAL A 116 -8.43 -7.49 -15.76
N VAL A 117 -7.44 -8.21 -15.24
CA VAL A 117 -6.24 -8.54 -16.01
C VAL A 117 -6.59 -9.44 -17.21
N ALA A 118 -7.43 -10.43 -16.99
CA ALA A 118 -7.85 -11.35 -18.06
C ALA A 118 -8.74 -10.67 -19.11
N GLY A 119 -9.51 -9.64 -18.70
CA GLY A 119 -10.38 -8.90 -19.61
C GLY A 119 -9.66 -7.90 -20.52
N ASN A 120 -8.37 -7.75 -20.33
CA ASN A 120 -7.54 -6.87 -21.16
C ASN A 120 -6.61 -7.73 -22.03
#